data_51c728702d7ef5ca775bfae15c2da3f4
#
_entry.id   51c728702d7ef5ca775bfae15c2da3f4
#
_cell.length_a   1.000
_cell.length_b   1.000
_cell.length_c   1.000
_cell.angle_alpha   90.00
_cell.angle_beta   90.00
_cell.angle_gamma   90.00
#
_symmetry.space_group_name_H-M   'P 1'
#
loop_
_entity.id
_entity.type
_entity.pdbx_description
1 polymer ?
#
loop_
_entity_poly.entity_id
_entity_poly.type
_entity_poly.pdbx_seq_one_letter_code
_entity_poly.pdbx_strand_id
1 'polypeptide(L)'
;VSFVQREGITYLELTFWACGERDCDKEIIKLEKFVITGGKPLHGEVIISGAKNAAVGILPATILAADVCVIENLPDISDVAVSLKILSVLGAKVRMLNKNTYEIDTTHLTGTNVPDDLSRQMRASYY
;
A
#
# COMPACT_ATOMS: atom_id res chain seq x y z
N VAL A 1 16.21 7.34 9.05
CA VAL A 1 16.23 6.01 9.68
C VAL A 1 17.56 5.87 10.39
N SER A 2 17.55 5.79 11.70
CA SER A 2 18.75 5.55 12.50
C SER A 2 18.55 4.32 13.39
N PHE A 3 19.62 3.53 13.53
CA PHE A 3 19.66 2.43 14.49
C PHE A 3 20.39 2.91 15.75
N VAL A 4 19.76 2.85 16.89
CA VAL A 4 20.36 3.18 18.18
C VAL A 4 20.40 1.92 19.03
N GLN A 5 21.59 1.52 19.46
CA GLN A 5 21.79 0.36 20.32
C GLN A 5 22.03 0.83 21.77
N ARG A 6 21.16 0.41 22.70
CA ARG A 6 21.33 0.65 24.13
C ARG A 6 21.03 -0.65 24.88
N GLU A 7 21.93 -1.09 25.73
CA GLU A 7 21.78 -2.25 26.63
C GLU A 7 21.34 -3.56 25.93
N GLY A 8 21.93 -3.85 24.75
CA GLY A 8 21.59 -5.08 23.98
C GLY A 8 20.26 -5.05 23.22
N ILE A 9 19.57 -3.92 23.23
CA ILE A 9 18.32 -3.69 22.49
C ILE A 9 18.61 -2.76 21.31
N THR A 10 18.23 -3.17 20.12
CA THR A 10 18.32 -2.33 18.90
C THR A 10 17.00 -1.59 18.70
N TYR A 11 17.09 -0.26 18.69
CA TYR A 11 15.96 0.63 18.41
C TYR A 11 16.03 1.08 16.96
N LEU A 12 14.91 0.95 16.24
CA LEU A 12 14.74 1.54 14.91
C LEU A 12 13.98 2.87 15.08
N GLU A 13 14.69 3.99 14.98
CA GLU A 13 14.07 5.31 14.96
C GLU A 13 13.78 5.74 13.52
N LEU A 14 12.51 5.88 13.17
CA LEU A 14 12.05 6.48 11.92
C LEU A 14 11.71 7.94 12.19
N THR A 15 12.67 8.84 11.92
CA THR A 15 12.40 10.28 11.92
C THR A 15 11.97 10.71 10.51
N PHE A 16 10.71 11.09 10.36
CA PHE A 16 10.24 11.81 9.18
C PHE A 16 10.40 13.31 9.42
N TRP A 17 11.25 13.97 8.62
CA TRP A 17 11.27 15.42 8.51
C TRP A 17 10.24 15.81 7.43
N ALA A 18 9.13 16.38 7.85
CA ALA A 18 8.28 17.14 6.95
C ALA A 18 8.79 18.58 6.96
N CYS A 19 9.54 18.97 5.93
CA CYS A 19 9.86 20.37 5.69
C CYS A 19 8.77 20.99 4.85
N GLY A 20 8.01 21.91 5.40
CA GLY A 20 7.03 22.73 4.71
C GLY A 20 6.74 23.95 5.56
N GLU A 21 7.36 25.10 5.19
CA GLU A 21 7.00 26.41 5.73
C GLU A 21 5.54 26.73 5.40
N ARG A 22 4.75 26.88 6.39
CA ARG A 22 3.64 27.82 6.66
C ARG A 22 2.59 27.18 7.57
N ASP A 23 2.40 27.79 8.75
CA ASP A 23 1.35 27.56 9.76
C ASP A 23 1.08 26.08 10.10
N CYS A 24 1.86 25.61 11.05
CA CYS A 24 1.64 24.32 11.67
C CYS A 24 0.79 24.50 12.94
N ASP A 25 -0.52 24.33 12.80
CA ASP A 25 -1.31 23.86 13.92
C ASP A 25 -0.72 22.52 14.37
N LYS A 26 -0.44 22.42 15.66
CA LYS A 26 0.26 21.29 16.29
C LYS A 26 -0.52 19.99 16.14
N GLU A 27 -0.44 19.33 14.97
CA GLU A 27 -0.74 17.91 14.90
C GLU A 27 0.36 17.16 15.65
N ILE A 28 -0.05 16.49 16.72
CA ILE A 28 0.81 15.58 17.50
C ILE A 28 1.20 14.45 16.54
N ILE A 29 2.41 14.52 15.98
CA ILE A 29 2.98 13.42 15.21
C ILE A 29 3.14 12.24 16.18
N LYS A 30 2.27 11.25 16.04
CA LYS A 30 2.37 10.00 16.79
C LYS A 30 3.59 9.24 16.28
N LEU A 31 4.72 9.38 16.99
CA LEU A 31 5.94 8.63 16.70
C LEU A 31 5.69 7.15 17.05
N GLU A 32 5.59 6.31 16.04
CA GLU A 32 5.57 4.86 16.21
C GLU A 32 7.00 4.36 16.40
N LYS A 33 7.22 3.58 17.46
CA LYS A 33 8.53 3.05 17.83
C LYS A 33 8.48 1.52 17.81
N PHE A 34 9.37 0.91 17.04
CA PHE A 34 9.61 -0.53 17.10
C PHE A 34 10.73 -0.82 18.09
N VAL A 35 10.46 -1.66 19.08
CA VAL A 35 11.45 -2.17 20.03
C VAL A 35 11.71 -3.62 19.69
N ILE A 36 12.91 -3.93 19.23
CA ILE A 36 13.29 -5.28 18.81
C ILE A 36 14.37 -5.80 19.76
N THR A 37 14.03 -6.87 20.50
CA THR A 37 14.99 -7.60 21.34
C THR A 37 15.43 -8.84 20.59
N GLY A 38 16.70 -8.87 20.17
CA GLY A 38 17.30 -10.01 19.48
C GLY A 38 17.86 -11.07 20.44
N GLY A 39 18.70 -11.97 19.91
CA GLY A 39 19.45 -12.94 20.71
C GLY A 39 18.83 -14.32 20.85
N LYS A 40 17.63 -14.53 20.27
CA LYS A 40 17.01 -15.88 20.20
C LYS A 40 16.92 -16.32 18.72
N PRO A 41 17.38 -17.52 18.34
CA PRO A 41 17.16 -18.04 17.00
C PRO A 41 15.66 -18.24 16.77
N LEU A 42 15.17 -17.78 15.60
CA LEU A 42 13.79 -17.97 15.21
C LEU A 42 13.66 -19.26 14.42
N HIS A 43 12.68 -20.09 14.81
CA HIS A 43 12.28 -21.30 14.08
C HIS A 43 10.78 -21.21 13.80
N GLY A 44 10.37 -21.45 12.55
CA GLY A 44 8.97 -21.40 12.16
C GLY A 44 8.80 -21.33 10.66
N GLU A 45 7.55 -21.42 10.23
CA GLU A 45 7.15 -21.29 8.84
C GLU A 45 6.43 -19.95 8.65
N VAL A 46 6.77 -19.24 7.58
CA VAL A 46 6.14 -17.96 7.21
C VAL A 46 5.48 -18.11 5.84
N ILE A 47 4.18 -17.89 5.80
CA ILE A 47 3.44 -17.82 4.54
C ILE A 47 3.70 -16.45 3.92
N ILE A 48 4.36 -16.44 2.76
CA ILE A 48 4.69 -15.21 2.05
C ILE A 48 3.46 -14.73 1.28
N SER A 49 3.06 -13.48 1.52
CA SER A 49 2.02 -12.81 0.73
C SER A 49 2.52 -12.41 -0.65
N GLY A 50 1.60 -12.03 -1.55
CA GLY A 50 1.96 -11.51 -2.86
C GLY A 50 2.86 -10.28 -2.79
N ALA A 51 3.68 -10.09 -3.84
CA ALA A 51 4.65 -9.01 -3.91
C ALA A 51 3.95 -7.66 -4.13
N LYS A 52 4.27 -6.67 -3.28
CA LYS A 52 3.74 -5.29 -3.39
C LYS A 52 3.91 -4.70 -4.79
N ASN A 53 5.13 -4.74 -5.32
CA ASN A 53 5.45 -4.12 -6.61
C ASN A 53 4.74 -4.81 -7.78
N ALA A 54 4.54 -6.11 -7.71
CA ALA A 54 3.75 -6.83 -8.70
C ALA A 54 2.28 -6.41 -8.66
N ALA A 55 1.68 -6.32 -7.47
CA ALA A 55 0.30 -5.89 -7.30
C ALA A 55 0.04 -4.49 -7.89
N VAL A 56 0.95 -3.53 -7.60
CA VAL A 56 0.86 -2.14 -8.12
C VAL A 56 0.94 -2.07 -9.65
N GLY A 57 1.65 -3.00 -10.30
CA GLY A 57 1.70 -3.08 -11.77
C GLY A 57 0.52 -3.85 -12.38
N ILE A 58 0.11 -4.95 -11.76
CA ILE A 58 -0.96 -5.83 -12.27
C ILE A 58 -2.35 -5.16 -12.18
N LEU A 59 -2.63 -4.45 -11.09
CA LEU A 59 -3.94 -3.82 -10.89
C LEU A 59 -4.28 -2.80 -12.00
N PRO A 60 -3.45 -1.82 -12.35
CA PRO A 60 -3.74 -0.94 -13.48
C PRO A 60 -3.72 -1.68 -14.83
N ALA A 61 -2.94 -2.75 -14.98
CA ALA A 61 -2.92 -3.53 -16.21
C ALA A 61 -4.27 -4.23 -16.50
N THR A 62 -5.15 -4.41 -15.53
CA THR A 62 -6.51 -4.93 -15.76
C THR A 62 -7.33 -4.04 -16.70
N ILE A 63 -7.03 -2.73 -16.75
CA ILE A 63 -7.68 -1.77 -17.66
C ILE A 63 -7.43 -2.17 -19.12
N LEU A 64 -6.25 -2.69 -19.43
CA LEU A 64 -5.88 -3.10 -20.78
C LEU A 64 -6.59 -4.38 -21.24
N ALA A 65 -7.04 -5.20 -20.30
CA ALA A 65 -7.78 -6.42 -20.61
C ALA A 65 -9.20 -6.12 -21.12
N ALA A 66 -9.81 -5.02 -20.65
CA ALA A 66 -11.19 -4.62 -20.94
C ALA A 66 -12.19 -5.76 -20.72
N ASP A 67 -11.99 -6.56 -19.70
CA ASP A 67 -12.72 -7.76 -19.35
C ASP A 67 -12.77 -7.96 -17.83
N VAL A 68 -13.40 -9.04 -17.38
CA VAL A 68 -13.44 -9.44 -15.98
C VAL A 68 -12.14 -10.17 -15.61
N CYS A 69 -11.37 -9.60 -14.71
CA CYS A 69 -10.13 -10.18 -14.21
C CYS A 69 -10.28 -10.62 -12.76
N VAL A 70 -9.78 -11.81 -12.43
CA VAL A 70 -9.66 -12.27 -11.04
C VAL A 70 -8.18 -12.27 -10.65
N ILE A 71 -7.86 -11.47 -9.64
CA ILE A 71 -6.48 -11.36 -9.13
C ILE A 71 -6.41 -11.98 -7.74
N GLU A 72 -5.60 -13.00 -7.62
CA GLU A 72 -5.39 -13.75 -6.38
C GLU A 72 -4.11 -13.33 -5.67
N ASN A 73 -4.04 -13.63 -4.38
CA ASN A 73 -2.87 -13.41 -3.53
C ASN A 73 -2.40 -11.94 -3.49
N LEU A 74 -3.31 -11.00 -3.56
CA LEU A 74 -2.99 -9.59 -3.36
C LEU A 74 -2.58 -9.34 -1.90
N PRO A 75 -1.47 -8.61 -1.64
CA PRO A 75 -1.09 -8.27 -0.28
C PRO A 75 -2.06 -7.27 0.34
N ASP A 76 -2.33 -7.43 1.64
CA ASP A 76 -3.19 -6.52 2.41
C ASP A 76 -2.36 -5.29 2.83
N ILE A 77 -2.22 -4.34 1.92
CA ILE A 77 -1.45 -3.09 2.10
C ILE A 77 -2.20 -1.89 1.54
N SER A 78 -1.85 -0.70 2.05
CA SER A 78 -2.48 0.57 1.65
C SER A 78 -2.43 0.85 0.15
N ASP A 79 -1.32 0.54 -0.52
CA ASP A 79 -1.14 0.80 -1.95
C ASP A 79 -2.13 -0.02 -2.80
N VAL A 80 -2.42 -1.27 -2.41
CA VAL A 80 -3.44 -2.11 -3.07
C VAL A 80 -4.83 -1.51 -2.87
N ALA A 81 -5.15 -1.10 -1.63
CA ALA A 81 -6.44 -0.49 -1.33
C ALA A 81 -6.67 0.81 -2.12
N VAL A 82 -5.65 1.66 -2.24
CA VAL A 82 -5.71 2.88 -3.04
C VAL A 82 -5.86 2.57 -4.52
N SER A 83 -5.12 1.58 -5.06
CA SER A 83 -5.23 1.16 -6.47
C SER A 83 -6.65 0.66 -6.81
N LEU A 84 -7.23 -0.19 -5.96
CA LEU A 84 -8.60 -0.68 -6.13
C LEU A 84 -9.63 0.45 -6.07
N LYS A 85 -9.41 1.45 -5.20
CA LYS A 85 -10.26 2.64 -5.12
C LYS A 85 -10.15 3.50 -6.38
N ILE A 86 -8.95 3.68 -6.93
CA ILE A 86 -8.75 4.39 -8.20
C ILE A 86 -9.50 3.68 -9.33
N LEU A 87 -9.36 2.35 -9.46
CA LEU A 87 -10.08 1.57 -10.47
C LEU A 87 -11.60 1.75 -10.34
N SER A 88 -12.13 1.75 -9.11
CA SER A 88 -13.56 1.98 -8.86
C SER A 88 -14.00 3.39 -9.28
N VAL A 89 -13.18 4.43 -9.05
CA VAL A 89 -13.47 5.80 -9.50
C VAL A 89 -13.45 5.92 -11.02
N LEU A 90 -12.61 5.15 -11.71
CA LEU A 90 -12.57 5.07 -13.16
C LEU A 90 -13.76 4.31 -13.77
N GLY A 91 -14.58 3.69 -12.93
CA GLY A 91 -15.80 2.98 -13.34
C GLY A 91 -15.68 1.46 -13.32
N ALA A 92 -14.56 0.90 -12.90
CA ALA A 92 -14.43 -0.55 -12.74
C ALA A 92 -15.31 -1.04 -11.57
N LYS A 93 -15.93 -2.21 -11.74
CA LYS A 93 -16.62 -2.88 -10.65
C LYS A 93 -15.64 -3.77 -9.92
N VAL A 94 -15.32 -3.43 -8.68
CA VAL A 94 -14.40 -4.17 -7.83
C VAL A 94 -15.18 -4.95 -6.78
N ARG A 95 -14.99 -6.26 -6.73
CA ARG A 95 -15.62 -7.16 -5.77
C ARG A 95 -14.58 -8.02 -5.07
N MET A 96 -14.54 -7.98 -3.76
CA MET A 96 -13.71 -8.87 -2.96
C MET A 96 -14.36 -10.27 -2.89
N LEU A 97 -13.67 -11.28 -3.39
CA LEU A 97 -14.10 -12.68 -3.33
C LEU A 97 -13.64 -13.35 -2.04
N ASN A 98 -12.38 -13.09 -1.66
CA ASN A 98 -11.73 -13.56 -0.45
C ASN A 98 -10.82 -12.47 0.11
N LYS A 99 -10.22 -12.71 1.28
CA LYS A 99 -9.34 -11.77 1.96
C LYS A 99 -8.26 -11.16 1.04
N ASN A 100 -7.72 -11.94 0.10
CA ASN A 100 -6.61 -11.54 -0.76
C ASN A 100 -6.92 -11.76 -2.26
N THR A 101 -8.23 -11.91 -2.61
CA THR A 101 -8.67 -12.17 -3.98
C THR A 101 -9.76 -11.19 -4.37
N TYR A 102 -9.55 -10.52 -5.50
CA TYR A 102 -10.48 -9.52 -6.02
C TYR A 102 -10.86 -9.83 -7.46
N GLU A 103 -12.13 -9.65 -7.75
CA GLU A 103 -12.69 -9.64 -9.11
C GLU A 103 -12.82 -8.18 -9.54
N ILE A 104 -12.28 -7.86 -10.70
CA ILE A 104 -12.23 -6.51 -11.26
C ILE A 104 -12.79 -6.56 -12.68
N ASP A 105 -13.96 -5.95 -12.86
CA ASP A 105 -14.63 -5.83 -14.17
C ASP A 105 -14.31 -4.45 -14.75
N THR A 106 -13.55 -4.43 -15.83
CA THR A 106 -13.14 -3.22 -16.54
C THR A 106 -13.81 -3.06 -17.91
N THR A 107 -14.85 -3.83 -18.20
CA THR A 107 -15.58 -3.81 -19.50
C THR A 107 -16.23 -2.46 -19.79
N HIS A 108 -16.59 -1.69 -18.77
CA HIS A 108 -17.34 -0.43 -18.90
C HIS A 108 -16.69 0.71 -18.12
N LEU A 109 -15.42 1.00 -18.42
CA LEU A 109 -14.75 2.15 -17.83
C LEU A 109 -15.32 3.45 -18.43
N THR A 110 -15.70 4.38 -17.57
CA THR A 110 -16.29 5.68 -17.97
C THR A 110 -15.43 6.86 -17.56
N GLY A 111 -14.59 6.68 -16.53
CA GLY A 111 -13.74 7.74 -16.00
C GLY A 111 -12.38 7.80 -16.68
N THR A 112 -11.92 9.00 -16.96
CA THR A 112 -10.56 9.27 -17.45
C THR A 112 -9.74 10.10 -16.46
N ASN A 113 -10.36 10.50 -15.33
CA ASN A 113 -9.76 11.42 -14.39
C ASN A 113 -9.64 10.77 -13.01
N VAL A 114 -8.43 10.72 -12.50
CA VAL A 114 -8.14 10.25 -11.13
C VAL A 114 -8.09 11.47 -10.20
N PRO A 115 -8.83 11.48 -9.09
CA PRO A 115 -8.76 12.56 -8.11
C PRO A 115 -7.34 12.75 -7.56
N ASP A 116 -6.91 14.01 -7.42
CA ASP A 116 -5.57 14.38 -6.96
C ASP A 116 -5.23 13.84 -5.57
N ASP A 117 -6.21 13.74 -4.69
CA ASP A 117 -6.06 13.20 -3.34
C ASP A 117 -5.70 11.71 -3.35
N LEU A 118 -6.22 10.93 -4.30
CA LEU A 118 -5.88 9.52 -4.46
C LEU A 118 -4.52 9.35 -5.16
N SER A 119 -4.23 10.15 -6.18
CA SER A 119 -2.95 10.07 -6.89
C SER A 119 -1.77 10.44 -5.99
N ARG A 120 -1.94 11.38 -5.06
CA ARG A 120 -0.89 11.75 -4.08
C ARG A 120 -0.60 10.67 -3.03
N GLN A 121 -1.55 9.78 -2.77
CA GLN A 121 -1.39 8.69 -1.81
C GLN A 121 -0.54 7.53 -2.35
N MET A 122 -0.34 7.47 -3.66
CA MET A 122 0.35 6.38 -4.32
C MET A 122 1.57 6.87 -5.10
N ARG A 123 2.77 6.32 -4.78
CA ARG A 123 4.02 6.67 -5.48
C ARG A 123 4.03 6.31 -6.97
N ALA A 124 3.25 5.33 -7.36
CA ALA A 124 3.17 4.78 -8.72
C ALA A 124 1.87 5.20 -9.44
N SER A 125 1.26 6.32 -9.05
CA SER A 125 0.01 6.84 -9.64
C SER A 125 0.13 7.31 -11.10
N TYR A 126 1.35 7.31 -11.65
CA TYR A 126 1.65 7.70 -13.03
C TYR A 126 1.65 6.52 -14.04
N TYR A 127 1.38 5.31 -13.62
CA TYR A 127 1.22 4.16 -14.52
C TYR A 127 -0.19 4.15 -15.20
#